data_b8949d6591ec2472c2f732dbf61a38e0
#
_entry.id   b8949d6591ec2472c2f732dbf61a38e0
#
_cell.length_a   1.000
_cell.length_b   1.000
_cell.length_c   1.000
_cell.angle_alpha   90.00
_cell.angle_beta   90.00
_cell.angle_gamma   90.00
#
_symmetry.space_group_name_H-M   'P 1'
#
loop_
_entity.id
_entity.type
_entity.pdbx_description
1 polymer ?
#
loop_
_entity_poly.entity_id
_entity_poly.type
_entity_poly.pdbx_seq_one_letter_code
_entity_poly.pdbx_strand_id
1 'polypeptide(L)'
;LLKALKDNWLEVSAIRINSTGWLILTTATSVTLLAHIWAGWIWTWVLKELNQSVSSIEFIQVYLKTNIAKYLPGNVWHYYGRIIAAKNANIPTNIATLSVLLEPLLMLAAALIIIVLFGSQLLVKNVNFNLYILQFLMLIIVLGILHPRFLNPVIQLLEQWKNKKSHQEKQLINSFIIKDYPVKPLLGELVF
;
A
#
# COMPACT_ATOMS: atom_id res chain seq x y z
N LEU A 1 14.87 -9.40 -19.52
CA LEU A 1 15.31 -8.01 -19.69
C LEU A 1 16.65 -7.95 -20.42
N LEU A 2 17.72 -8.57 -19.93
CA LEU A 2 19.07 -8.53 -20.53
C LEU A 2 19.08 -9.07 -21.95
N LYS A 3 18.36 -10.14 -22.26
CA LYS A 3 18.25 -10.69 -23.62
C LYS A 3 17.55 -9.69 -24.54
N ALA A 4 16.38 -9.14 -24.13
CA ALA A 4 15.66 -8.14 -24.91
C ALA A 4 16.49 -6.88 -25.17
N LEU A 5 17.28 -6.43 -24.18
CA LEU A 5 18.16 -5.30 -24.33
C LEU A 5 19.29 -5.58 -25.33
N LYS A 6 19.85 -6.80 -25.30
CA LYS A 6 20.90 -7.22 -26.24
C LYS A 6 20.37 -7.33 -27.67
N ASP A 7 19.19 -7.93 -27.83
CA ASP A 7 18.59 -8.17 -29.15
C ASP A 7 18.16 -6.86 -29.82
N ASN A 8 17.80 -5.81 -29.07
CA ASN A 8 17.36 -4.51 -29.56
C ASN A 8 18.40 -3.39 -29.31
N TRP A 9 19.65 -3.72 -29.04
CA TRP A 9 20.67 -2.73 -28.66
C TRP A 9 20.87 -1.62 -29.68
N LEU A 10 20.83 -1.94 -30.98
CA LEU A 10 20.99 -0.95 -32.06
C LEU A 10 19.84 0.07 -32.06
N GLU A 11 18.61 -0.38 -31.85
CA GLU A 11 17.43 0.50 -31.76
C GLU A 11 17.50 1.39 -30.52
N VAL A 12 17.84 0.79 -29.37
CA VAL A 12 17.97 1.51 -28.09
C VAL A 12 19.08 2.58 -28.18
N SER A 13 20.23 2.24 -28.79
CA SER A 13 21.35 3.18 -28.93
C SER A 13 21.08 4.30 -29.95
N ALA A 14 20.15 4.09 -30.88
CA ALA A 14 19.73 5.08 -31.86
C ALA A 14 18.72 6.11 -31.32
N ILE A 15 18.11 5.84 -30.14
CA ILE A 15 17.17 6.76 -29.51
C ILE A 15 17.88 8.06 -29.13
N ARG A 16 17.52 9.15 -29.82
CA ARG A 16 17.96 10.50 -29.45
C ARG A 16 16.84 11.25 -28.76
N ILE A 17 17.05 11.59 -27.51
CA ILE A 17 16.09 12.36 -26.71
C ILE A 17 16.37 13.84 -26.97
N ASN A 18 15.41 14.53 -27.54
CA ASN A 18 15.46 15.99 -27.71
C ASN A 18 15.16 16.73 -26.39
N SER A 19 15.28 18.05 -26.37
CA SER A 19 15.04 18.87 -25.17
C SER A 19 13.63 18.66 -24.60
N THR A 20 12.61 18.52 -25.44
CA THR A 20 11.23 18.24 -25.04
C THR A 20 11.12 16.86 -24.39
N GLY A 21 11.79 15.84 -24.92
CA GLY A 21 11.85 14.51 -24.38
C GLY A 21 12.49 14.47 -22.98
N TRP A 22 13.57 15.23 -22.77
CA TRP A 22 14.18 15.38 -21.45
C TRP A 22 13.24 16.06 -20.44
N LEU A 23 12.51 17.09 -20.87
CA LEU A 23 11.53 17.76 -20.02
C LEU A 23 10.40 16.81 -19.61
N ILE A 24 9.85 16.04 -20.56
CA ILE A 24 8.81 15.03 -20.27
C ILE A 24 9.34 13.98 -19.29
N LEU A 25 10.55 13.46 -19.52
CA LEU A 25 11.15 12.43 -18.69
C LEU A 25 11.39 12.94 -17.25
N THR A 26 11.92 14.16 -17.13
CA THR A 26 12.14 14.77 -15.80
C THR A 26 10.84 15.01 -15.07
N THR A 27 9.81 15.52 -15.76
CA THR A 27 8.49 15.74 -15.17
C THR A 27 7.85 14.42 -14.73
N ALA A 28 7.86 13.39 -15.58
CA ALA A 28 7.33 12.08 -15.27
C ALA A 28 8.04 11.45 -14.05
N THR A 29 9.38 11.54 -14.01
CA THR A 29 10.18 11.04 -12.88
C THR A 29 9.85 11.80 -11.59
N SER A 30 9.71 13.12 -11.66
CA SER A 30 9.36 13.95 -10.50
C SER A 30 7.98 13.62 -9.96
N VAL A 31 6.98 13.51 -10.83
CA VAL A 31 5.61 13.12 -10.43
C VAL A 31 5.60 11.73 -9.79
N THR A 32 6.30 10.77 -10.40
CA THR A 32 6.41 9.41 -9.85
C THR A 32 7.09 9.40 -8.47
N LEU A 33 8.15 10.19 -8.28
CA LEU A 33 8.83 10.31 -7.00
C LEU A 33 7.91 10.92 -5.94
N LEU A 34 7.18 11.99 -6.25
CA LEU A 34 6.22 12.61 -5.35
C LEU A 34 5.11 11.63 -4.96
N ALA A 35 4.58 10.86 -5.91
CA ALA A 35 3.61 9.82 -5.65
C ALA A 35 4.15 8.76 -4.66
N HIS A 36 5.39 8.30 -4.82
CA HIS A 36 6.00 7.35 -3.89
C HIS A 36 6.26 7.94 -2.50
N ILE A 37 6.62 9.22 -2.41
CA ILE A 37 6.76 9.94 -1.14
C ILE A 37 5.41 10.01 -0.43
N TRP A 38 4.35 10.33 -1.17
CA TRP A 38 3.00 10.38 -0.67
C TRP A 38 2.52 9.03 -0.15
N ALA A 39 2.70 7.96 -0.92
CA ALA A 39 2.38 6.60 -0.49
C ALA A 39 3.16 6.18 0.76
N GLY A 40 4.45 6.52 0.87
CA GLY A 40 5.24 6.33 2.08
C GLY A 40 4.67 7.11 3.28
N TRP A 41 4.14 8.30 3.05
CA TRP A 41 3.50 9.11 4.09
C TRP A 41 2.19 8.48 4.57
N ILE A 42 1.35 7.99 3.67
CA ILE A 42 0.13 7.24 4.01
C ILE A 42 0.47 6.02 4.88
N TRP A 43 1.53 5.28 4.55
CA TRP A 43 1.97 4.16 5.38
C TRP A 43 2.33 4.58 6.81
N THR A 44 2.90 5.77 7.02
CA THR A 44 3.11 6.30 8.38
C THR A 44 1.80 6.59 9.12
N TRP A 45 0.75 7.01 8.40
CA TRP A 45 -0.58 7.19 9.01
C TRP A 45 -1.19 5.84 9.41
N VAL A 46 -1.05 4.81 8.58
CA VAL A 46 -1.48 3.45 8.92
C VAL A 46 -0.80 2.97 10.20
N LEU A 47 0.51 3.17 10.33
CA LEU A 47 1.25 2.81 11.54
C LEU A 47 0.77 3.60 12.78
N LYS A 48 0.46 4.88 12.62
CA LYS A 48 -0.10 5.71 13.71
C LYS A 48 -1.49 5.25 14.14
N GLU A 49 -2.37 4.87 13.20
CA GLU A 49 -3.68 4.28 13.52
C GLU A 49 -3.53 2.93 14.27
N LEU A 50 -2.44 2.22 14.02
CA LEU A 50 -2.04 1.01 14.75
C LEU A 50 -1.32 1.31 16.09
N ASN A 51 -1.43 2.54 16.61
CA ASN A 51 -0.80 3.03 17.85
C ASN A 51 0.74 2.91 17.85
N GLN A 52 1.39 3.02 16.67
CA GLN A 52 2.84 3.05 16.56
C GLN A 52 3.34 4.48 16.39
N SER A 53 4.21 4.91 17.29
CA SER A 53 4.88 6.22 17.16
C SER A 53 6.09 6.08 16.24
N VAL A 54 5.99 6.61 15.02
CA VAL A 54 7.04 6.51 14.00
C VAL A 54 7.43 7.88 13.46
N SER A 55 8.69 8.04 13.13
CA SER A 55 9.21 9.20 12.39
C SER A 55 8.77 9.09 10.93
N SER A 56 7.94 10.06 10.47
CA SER A 56 7.44 10.04 9.10
C SER A 56 8.57 10.08 8.06
N ILE A 57 9.61 10.87 8.31
CA ILE A 57 10.74 11.03 7.39
C ILE A 57 11.51 9.70 7.24
N GLU A 58 11.82 9.03 8.34
CA GLU A 58 12.55 7.75 8.32
C GLU A 58 11.74 6.67 7.60
N PHE A 59 10.43 6.59 7.86
CA PHE A 59 9.57 5.58 7.25
C PHE A 59 9.28 5.86 5.78
N ILE A 60 9.22 7.12 5.33
CA ILE A 60 9.20 7.48 3.91
C ILE A 60 10.50 7.02 3.22
N GLN A 61 11.66 7.22 3.85
CA GLN A 61 12.93 6.74 3.30
C GLN A 61 12.97 5.21 3.21
N VAL A 62 12.47 4.50 4.23
CA VAL A 62 12.31 3.04 4.20
C VAL A 62 11.41 2.63 3.04
N TYR A 63 10.27 3.31 2.88
CA TYR A 63 9.34 3.05 1.79
C TYR A 63 10.00 3.17 0.42
N LEU A 64 10.71 4.26 0.16
CA LEU A 64 11.42 4.50 -1.09
C LEU A 64 12.51 3.46 -1.35
N LYS A 65 13.33 3.14 -0.34
CA LYS A 65 14.40 2.14 -0.46
C LYS A 65 13.86 0.75 -0.74
N THR A 66 12.83 0.34 -0.04
CA THR A 66 12.24 -1.00 -0.21
C THR A 66 11.45 -1.13 -1.51
N ASN A 67 10.94 -0.02 -2.05
CA ASN A 67 10.16 -0.03 -3.29
C ASN A 67 10.98 -0.48 -4.52
N ILE A 68 12.31 -0.32 -4.48
CA ILE A 68 13.22 -0.85 -5.51
C ILE A 68 13.10 -2.37 -5.62
N ALA A 69 12.81 -3.05 -4.52
CA ALA A 69 12.65 -4.50 -4.50
C ALA A 69 11.37 -5.01 -5.20
N LYS A 70 10.47 -4.15 -5.64
CA LYS A 70 9.33 -4.50 -6.52
C LYS A 70 9.79 -5.11 -7.86
N TYR A 71 10.97 -4.70 -8.34
CA TYR A 71 11.52 -5.17 -9.60
C TYR A 71 12.22 -6.53 -9.51
N LEU A 72 12.35 -7.09 -8.30
CA LEU A 72 12.85 -8.44 -8.10
C LEU A 72 11.76 -9.48 -8.41
N PRO A 73 12.13 -10.66 -8.95
CA PRO A 73 11.18 -11.74 -9.23
C PRO A 73 10.34 -12.07 -7.99
N GLY A 74 9.02 -12.22 -8.17
CA GLY A 74 8.06 -12.55 -7.10
C GLY A 74 7.30 -11.36 -6.53
N ASN A 75 7.70 -10.12 -6.79
CA ASN A 75 7.00 -8.87 -6.39
C ASN A 75 6.51 -8.81 -4.92
N VAL A 76 7.18 -9.52 -4.00
CA VAL A 76 6.84 -9.54 -2.56
C VAL A 76 7.97 -8.97 -1.68
N TRP A 77 9.14 -8.78 -2.24
CA TRP A 77 10.35 -8.40 -1.49
C TRP A 77 10.27 -7.01 -0.87
N HIS A 78 9.55 -6.08 -1.48
CA HIS A 78 9.33 -4.76 -0.93
C HIS A 78 8.47 -4.80 0.35
N TYR A 79 7.46 -5.68 0.42
CA TYR A 79 6.67 -5.90 1.64
C TYR A 79 7.53 -6.50 2.75
N TYR A 80 8.33 -7.52 2.42
CA TYR A 80 9.25 -8.13 3.36
C TYR A 80 10.27 -7.13 3.91
N GLY A 81 10.85 -6.31 3.04
CA GLY A 81 11.79 -5.25 3.43
C GLY A 81 11.17 -4.24 4.40
N ARG A 82 9.91 -3.83 4.18
CA ARG A 82 9.19 -2.93 5.08
C ARG A 82 8.91 -3.57 6.44
N ILE A 83 8.51 -4.84 6.46
CA ILE A 83 8.28 -5.58 7.73
C ILE A 83 9.57 -5.65 8.54
N ILE A 84 10.71 -5.96 7.91
CA ILE A 84 12.01 -6.00 8.60
C ILE A 84 12.39 -4.61 9.12
N ALA A 85 12.24 -3.56 8.32
CA ALA A 85 12.58 -2.21 8.74
C ALA A 85 11.71 -1.75 9.91
N ALA A 86 10.41 -2.03 9.89
CA ALA A 86 9.50 -1.74 11.00
C ALA A 86 9.88 -2.52 12.26
N LYS A 87 10.25 -3.80 12.13
CA LYS A 87 10.75 -4.61 13.24
C LYS A 87 12.03 -4.02 13.86
N ASN A 88 12.96 -3.56 13.03
CA ASN A 88 14.19 -2.92 13.49
C ASN A 88 13.94 -1.56 14.22
N ALA A 89 12.81 -0.94 13.94
CA ALA A 89 12.30 0.23 14.67
C ALA A 89 11.47 -0.15 15.92
N ASN A 90 11.63 -1.37 16.44
CA ASN A 90 10.94 -1.91 17.62
C ASN A 90 9.40 -2.05 17.46
N ILE A 91 8.89 -2.07 16.24
CA ILE A 91 7.48 -2.35 15.98
C ILE A 91 7.25 -3.87 16.02
N PRO A 92 6.24 -4.37 16.75
CA PRO A 92 5.91 -5.79 16.77
C PRO A 92 5.66 -6.32 15.35
N THR A 93 6.18 -7.51 15.05
CA THR A 93 6.15 -8.09 13.70
C THR A 93 4.72 -8.26 13.14
N ASN A 94 3.75 -8.60 14.00
CA ASN A 94 2.33 -8.70 13.64
C ASN A 94 1.77 -7.35 13.19
N ILE A 95 2.07 -6.26 13.91
CA ILE A 95 1.67 -4.88 13.57
C ILE A 95 2.35 -4.44 12.27
N ALA A 96 3.66 -4.70 12.15
CA ALA A 96 4.40 -4.41 10.93
C ALA A 96 3.80 -5.13 9.72
N THR A 97 3.49 -6.42 9.85
CA THR A 97 2.84 -7.21 8.79
C THR A 97 1.47 -6.67 8.44
N LEU A 98 0.65 -6.38 9.46
CA LEU A 98 -0.68 -5.83 9.26
C LEU A 98 -0.64 -4.48 8.55
N SER A 99 0.26 -3.57 8.96
CA SER A 99 0.39 -2.24 8.33
C SER A 99 0.72 -2.33 6.85
N VAL A 100 1.55 -3.29 6.47
CA VAL A 100 1.95 -3.54 5.08
C VAL A 100 0.81 -4.17 4.26
N LEU A 101 -0.03 -5.02 4.88
CA LEU A 101 -1.20 -5.62 4.23
C LEU A 101 -2.38 -4.65 4.12
N LEU A 102 -2.51 -3.69 5.04
CA LEU A 102 -3.55 -2.66 4.98
C LEU A 102 -3.40 -1.72 3.80
N GLU A 103 -2.17 -1.40 3.37
CA GLU A 103 -1.90 -0.51 2.25
C GLU A 103 -2.62 -0.95 0.97
N PRO A 104 -2.41 -2.16 0.42
CA PRO A 104 -3.12 -2.59 -0.79
C PRO A 104 -4.64 -2.71 -0.60
N LEU A 105 -5.11 -2.98 0.61
CA LEU A 105 -6.56 -2.98 0.91
C LEU A 105 -7.15 -1.57 0.86
N LEU A 106 -6.44 -0.57 1.38
CA LEU A 106 -6.84 0.83 1.32
C LEU A 106 -6.82 1.34 -0.13
N MET A 107 -5.77 1.02 -0.91
CA MET A 107 -5.71 1.33 -2.34
C MET A 107 -6.88 0.70 -3.11
N LEU A 108 -7.22 -0.56 -2.82
CA LEU A 108 -8.36 -1.23 -3.43
C LEU A 108 -9.68 -0.54 -3.07
N ALA A 109 -9.87 -0.16 -1.81
CA ALA A 109 -11.04 0.57 -1.36
C ALA A 109 -11.17 1.93 -2.07
N ALA A 110 -10.07 2.70 -2.14
CA ALA A 110 -10.02 3.98 -2.84
C ALA A 110 -10.35 3.83 -4.33
N ALA A 111 -9.75 2.86 -5.01
CA ALA A 111 -10.03 2.56 -6.41
C ALA A 111 -11.52 2.21 -6.65
N LEU A 112 -12.10 1.38 -5.78
CA LEU A 112 -13.52 1.01 -5.87
C LEU A 112 -14.43 2.22 -5.63
N ILE A 113 -14.11 3.11 -4.69
CA ILE A 113 -14.84 4.34 -4.45
C ILE A 113 -14.83 5.22 -5.71
N ILE A 114 -13.66 5.43 -6.31
CA ILE A 114 -13.51 6.22 -7.53
C ILE A 114 -14.32 5.60 -8.68
N ILE A 115 -14.23 4.28 -8.87
CA ILE A 115 -14.97 3.58 -9.93
C ILE A 115 -16.49 3.68 -9.72
N VAL A 116 -16.98 3.55 -8.49
CA VAL A 116 -18.41 3.67 -8.18
C VAL A 116 -18.91 5.10 -8.40
N LEU A 117 -18.12 6.11 -8.01
CA LEU A 117 -18.52 7.52 -8.13
C LEU A 117 -18.42 8.06 -9.56
N PHE A 118 -17.36 7.70 -10.28
CA PHE A 118 -17.01 8.32 -11.55
C PHE A 118 -17.01 7.36 -12.75
N GLY A 119 -17.11 6.05 -12.52
CA GLY A 119 -16.96 5.04 -13.57
C GLY A 119 -17.99 5.16 -14.70
N SER A 120 -19.22 5.54 -14.38
CA SER A 120 -20.27 5.76 -15.37
C SER A 120 -20.00 6.98 -16.28
N GLN A 121 -19.27 7.98 -15.78
CA GLN A 121 -18.94 9.20 -16.52
C GLN A 121 -17.65 9.05 -17.34
N LEU A 122 -16.67 8.27 -16.83
CA LEU A 122 -15.32 8.20 -17.39
C LEU A 122 -15.11 7.04 -18.37
N LEU A 123 -15.76 5.91 -18.17
CA LEU A 123 -15.31 4.68 -18.82
C LEU A 123 -16.28 4.07 -19.84
N VAL A 124 -17.60 4.18 -19.68
CA VAL A 124 -18.54 3.50 -20.62
C VAL A 124 -19.91 4.17 -20.64
N LYS A 125 -20.39 4.55 -21.83
CA LYS A 125 -21.77 5.03 -22.04
C LYS A 125 -22.86 4.00 -21.72
N ASN A 126 -22.51 2.70 -21.61
CA ASN A 126 -23.44 1.60 -21.33
C ASN A 126 -22.83 0.62 -20.31
N VAL A 127 -22.76 1.03 -19.03
CA VAL A 127 -22.41 0.09 -17.96
C VAL A 127 -23.63 -0.82 -17.70
N ASN A 128 -23.44 -2.14 -17.80
CA ASN A 128 -24.46 -3.10 -17.41
C ASN A 128 -24.80 -2.93 -15.93
N PHE A 129 -26.09 -2.78 -15.61
CA PHE A 129 -26.59 -2.63 -14.24
C PHE A 129 -26.03 -3.69 -13.27
N ASN A 130 -25.86 -4.93 -13.74
CA ASN A 130 -25.28 -6.02 -12.95
C ASN A 130 -23.81 -5.77 -12.57
N LEU A 131 -23.02 -5.15 -13.46
CA LEU A 131 -21.63 -4.78 -13.14
C LEU A 131 -21.57 -3.69 -12.06
N TYR A 132 -22.49 -2.73 -12.10
CA TYR A 132 -22.58 -1.69 -11.10
C TYR A 132 -22.92 -2.24 -9.71
N ILE A 133 -23.88 -3.17 -9.64
CA ILE A 133 -24.21 -3.88 -8.39
C ILE A 133 -23.01 -4.66 -7.87
N LEU A 134 -22.28 -5.36 -8.73
CA LEU A 134 -21.11 -6.13 -8.34
C LEU A 134 -20.01 -5.22 -7.78
N GLN A 135 -19.74 -4.08 -8.40
CA GLN A 135 -18.76 -3.10 -7.92
C GLN A 135 -19.15 -2.54 -6.55
N PHE A 136 -20.44 -2.22 -6.38
CA PHE A 136 -20.96 -1.71 -5.11
C PHE A 136 -20.89 -2.76 -3.99
N LEU A 137 -21.20 -4.01 -4.28
CA LEU A 137 -21.05 -5.12 -3.33
C LEU A 137 -19.59 -5.33 -2.94
N MET A 138 -18.68 -5.30 -3.91
CA MET A 138 -17.23 -5.40 -3.64
C MET A 138 -16.75 -4.25 -2.75
N LEU A 139 -17.22 -3.03 -2.99
CA LEU A 139 -16.89 -1.87 -2.16
C LEU A 139 -17.37 -2.08 -0.70
N ILE A 140 -18.61 -2.54 -0.50
CA ILE A 140 -19.15 -2.82 0.83
C ILE A 140 -18.30 -3.89 1.54
N ILE A 141 -17.91 -4.95 0.83
CA ILE A 141 -17.08 -6.03 1.40
C ILE A 141 -15.71 -5.49 1.82
N VAL A 142 -15.04 -4.73 0.95
CA VAL A 142 -13.71 -4.19 1.25
C VAL A 142 -13.77 -3.18 2.41
N LEU A 143 -14.74 -2.28 2.42
CA LEU A 143 -14.96 -1.34 3.53
C LEU A 143 -15.31 -2.08 4.83
N GLY A 144 -16.08 -3.18 4.74
CA GLY A 144 -16.37 -4.06 5.88
C GLY A 144 -15.10 -4.69 6.44
N ILE A 145 -14.23 -5.24 5.61
CA ILE A 145 -12.94 -5.83 6.03
C ILE A 145 -12.05 -4.80 6.73
N LEU A 146 -12.04 -3.55 6.26
CA LEU A 146 -11.27 -2.46 6.86
C LEU A 146 -11.86 -1.98 8.21
N HIS A 147 -13.08 -2.40 8.56
CA HIS A 147 -13.70 -2.00 9.82
C HIS A 147 -12.96 -2.61 11.02
N PRO A 148 -12.70 -1.85 12.10
CA PRO A 148 -11.98 -2.33 13.29
C PRO A 148 -12.55 -3.63 13.88
N ARG A 149 -13.87 -3.85 13.76
CA ARG A 149 -14.55 -5.06 14.25
C ARG A 149 -14.04 -6.34 13.57
N PHE A 150 -13.62 -6.27 12.30
CA PHE A 150 -13.08 -7.40 11.53
C PHE A 150 -11.54 -7.43 11.57
N LEU A 151 -10.88 -6.28 11.61
CA LEU A 151 -9.41 -6.21 11.70
C LEU A 151 -8.90 -6.69 13.06
N ASN A 152 -9.57 -6.34 14.16
CA ASN A 152 -9.13 -6.72 15.50
C ASN A 152 -9.08 -8.24 15.72
N PRO A 153 -10.08 -9.07 15.33
CA PRO A 153 -9.97 -10.51 15.36
C PRO A 153 -8.82 -11.07 14.53
N VAL A 154 -8.54 -10.49 13.36
CA VAL A 154 -7.40 -10.89 12.51
C VAL A 154 -6.08 -10.61 13.21
N ILE A 155 -5.94 -9.46 13.86
CA ILE A 155 -4.76 -9.13 14.68
C ILE A 155 -4.57 -10.18 15.79
N GLN A 156 -5.64 -10.47 16.53
CA GLN A 156 -5.62 -11.46 17.61
C GLN A 156 -5.28 -12.87 17.10
N LEU A 157 -5.80 -13.26 15.95
CA LEU A 157 -5.52 -14.56 15.33
C LEU A 157 -4.06 -14.69 14.88
N LEU A 158 -3.50 -13.65 14.28
CA LEU A 158 -2.08 -13.58 13.90
C LEU A 158 -1.17 -13.66 15.14
N GLU A 159 -1.59 -13.09 16.26
CA GLU A 159 -0.86 -13.17 17.53
C GLU A 159 -0.95 -14.56 18.15
N GLN A 160 -2.12 -15.19 18.15
CA GLN A 160 -2.31 -16.56 18.66
C GLN A 160 -1.44 -17.57 17.91
N TRP A 161 -1.28 -17.43 16.60
CA TRP A 161 -0.43 -18.32 15.79
C TRP A 161 1.05 -18.19 16.14
N LYS A 162 1.49 -17.00 16.54
CA LYS A 162 2.86 -16.75 16.98
C LYS A 162 3.10 -17.18 18.43
N ASN A 163 2.12 -17.02 19.31
CA ASN A 163 2.27 -17.09 20.77
C ASN A 163 1.94 -18.45 21.39
N LYS A 164 2.18 -19.56 20.70
CA LYS A 164 2.19 -20.87 21.36
C LYS A 164 3.23 -21.00 22.52
N LYS A 165 4.00 -19.96 22.83
CA LYS A 165 5.18 -20.03 23.70
C LYS A 165 5.29 -19.07 24.91
N SER A 166 4.37 -18.13 25.18
CA SER A 166 4.58 -17.25 26.36
C SER A 166 3.30 -16.69 26.97
N HIS A 167 3.13 -16.92 28.28
CA HIS A 167 2.01 -16.45 29.10
C HIS A 167 2.11 -14.95 29.50
N GLN A 168 3.27 -14.30 29.34
CA GLN A 168 3.51 -12.93 29.78
C GLN A 168 3.04 -11.83 28.81
N GLU A 169 2.75 -12.15 27.54
CA GLU A 169 2.39 -11.15 26.53
C GLU A 169 0.89 -10.83 26.42
N LYS A 170 0.02 -11.50 27.17
CA LYS A 170 -1.43 -11.22 27.11
C LYS A 170 -1.82 -9.80 27.54
N GLN A 171 -1.02 -9.14 28.36
CA GLN A 171 -1.29 -7.75 28.78
C GLN A 171 -0.95 -6.72 27.69
N LEU A 172 -0.02 -7.02 26.78
CA LEU A 172 0.32 -6.16 25.63
C LEU A 172 -0.74 -6.21 24.53
N ILE A 173 -1.51 -7.28 24.43
CA ILE A 173 -2.51 -7.50 23.37
C ILE A 173 -3.61 -6.43 23.38
N ASN A 174 -4.06 -6.00 24.57
CA ASN A 174 -5.09 -4.97 24.69
C ASN A 174 -4.65 -3.56 24.26
N SER A 175 -3.33 -3.32 24.07
CA SER A 175 -2.80 -2.05 23.61
C SER A 175 -2.82 -1.88 22.09
N PHE A 176 -3.06 -2.96 21.31
CA PHE A 176 -2.96 -2.96 19.85
C PHE A 176 -4.31 -3.00 19.13
N ILE A 177 -5.41 -2.73 19.86
CA ILE A 177 -6.75 -2.69 19.26
C ILE A 177 -6.89 -1.38 18.46
N ILE A 178 -7.27 -1.50 17.19
CA ILE A 178 -7.68 -0.35 16.38
C ILE A 178 -9.00 0.15 16.97
N LYS A 179 -9.02 1.38 17.47
CA LYS A 179 -10.21 1.99 18.07
C LYS A 179 -11.14 2.58 17.02
N ASP A 180 -10.55 3.24 16.04
CA ASP A 180 -11.27 3.99 15.04
C ASP A 180 -11.06 3.42 13.63
N TYR A 181 -11.98 3.75 12.71
CA TYR A 181 -11.85 3.39 11.31
C TYR A 181 -10.66 4.16 10.69
N PRO A 182 -9.83 3.55 9.85
CA PRO A 182 -8.64 4.19 9.25
C PRO A 182 -9.03 5.21 8.15
N VAL A 183 -9.79 6.24 8.54
CA VAL A 183 -10.33 7.25 7.61
C VAL A 183 -9.22 8.10 6.99
N LYS A 184 -8.23 8.51 7.79
CA LYS A 184 -7.12 9.35 7.31
C LYS A 184 -6.29 8.65 6.23
N PRO A 185 -5.81 7.42 6.44
CA PRO A 185 -5.13 6.66 5.39
C PRO A 185 -6.00 6.46 4.14
N LEU A 186 -7.29 6.14 4.30
CA LEU A 186 -8.21 5.96 3.18
C LEU A 186 -8.39 7.26 2.37
N LEU A 187 -8.56 8.39 3.03
CA LEU A 187 -8.61 9.69 2.35
C LEU A 187 -7.28 10.01 1.64
N GLY A 188 -6.16 9.65 2.23
CA GLY A 188 -4.86 9.78 1.61
C GLY A 188 -4.74 9.00 0.30
N GLU A 189 -5.25 7.76 0.27
CA GLU A 189 -5.29 6.94 -0.96
C GLU A 189 -6.26 7.47 -2.01
N LEU A 190 -7.34 8.13 -1.63
CA LEU A 190 -8.26 8.77 -2.59
C LEU A 190 -7.65 9.98 -3.31
N VAL A 191 -6.66 10.62 -2.69
CA VAL A 191 -5.93 11.77 -3.28
C VAL A 191 -4.75 11.30 -4.13
N PHE A 192 -4.28 10.08 -3.92
CA PHE A 192 -3.19 9.46 -4.68
C PHE A 192 -3.65 9.06 -6.08
#